data_48787e570f330adaab488f0603b33ef6
#
_entry.id   48787e570f330adaab488f0603b33ef6
#
_cell.length_a   1.000
_cell.length_b   1.000
_cell.length_c   1.000
_cell.angle_alpha   90.00
_cell.angle_beta   90.00
_cell.angle_gamma   90.00
#
_symmetry.space_group_name_H-M   'P 1'
#
loop_
_entity.id
_entity.type
_entity.pdbx_description
1 polymer ?
#
loop_
_entity_poly.entity_id
_entity_poly.type
_entity_poly.pdbx_seq_one_letter_code
_entity_poly.pdbx_strand_id
1 'polypeptide(L)'
;MTDTLLELAYHLTQTSEPFVLATVVWCERPTSAKPGARAIIQADGTMTGWIGGSCAQPVVMREAQRMLREGDDPYLLRLGTSEMAMERDNMRVFPMSCASGGVLDIYMEPHVPLPQLVLIGDSPVIGVLKNLADLVDFHVTQLTSADLSHLQIDERTSIIVATHGYYDEDALEQALRSPATYVGMVGSHKRAATCRDYLRASGLSEQQIERLRAPVGLDIGAVTPAEIAASILAELVQTRHQDQQRAMPQAVPQQEQAQDAQTEQDSNTAVDPVCGMMVEIATARHHFIMDGQDFYFCCPACKRLFERNPQEYLVKNER
;
A
#
# COMPACT_ATOMS: atom_id res chain seq x y z
N MET A 1 -13.84 -10.12 -23.72
CA MET A 1 -13.24 -9.14 -22.79
C MET A 1 -13.43 -9.51 -21.32
N THR A 2 -14.60 -9.98 -20.89
CA THR A 2 -14.83 -10.36 -19.48
C THR A 2 -14.01 -11.57 -19.07
N ASP A 3 -13.85 -12.56 -19.95
CA ASP A 3 -13.05 -13.77 -19.70
C ASP A 3 -11.57 -13.45 -19.44
N THR A 4 -10.99 -12.52 -20.20
CA THR A 4 -9.58 -12.10 -20.09
C THR A 4 -9.28 -11.42 -18.74
N LEU A 5 -10.23 -10.64 -18.16
CA LEU A 5 -10.04 -10.02 -16.85
C LEU A 5 -10.12 -11.04 -15.72
N LEU A 6 -11.01 -12.02 -15.82
CA LEU A 6 -11.10 -13.11 -14.84
C LEU A 6 -9.87 -14.02 -14.88
N GLU A 7 -9.37 -14.31 -16.08
CA GLU A 7 -8.11 -15.04 -16.27
C GLU A 7 -6.92 -14.30 -15.66
N LEU A 8 -6.85 -12.98 -15.89
CA LEU A 8 -5.80 -12.13 -15.30
C LEU A 8 -5.91 -12.10 -13.76
N ALA A 9 -7.13 -11.88 -13.22
CA ALA A 9 -7.35 -11.89 -11.77
C ALA A 9 -6.93 -13.23 -11.15
N TYR A 10 -7.30 -14.34 -11.79
CA TYR A 10 -6.90 -15.67 -11.35
C TYR A 10 -5.37 -15.83 -11.37
N HIS A 11 -4.72 -15.41 -12.46
CA HIS A 11 -3.27 -15.47 -12.58
C HIS A 11 -2.57 -14.66 -11.47
N LEU A 12 -2.97 -13.40 -11.26
CA LEU A 12 -2.41 -12.54 -10.22
C LEU A 12 -2.61 -13.13 -8.81
N THR A 13 -3.76 -13.77 -8.56
CA THR A 13 -4.02 -14.48 -7.31
C THR A 13 -3.07 -15.66 -7.13
N GLN A 14 -2.82 -16.45 -8.20
CA GLN A 14 -1.91 -17.60 -8.15
C GLN A 14 -0.44 -17.18 -7.98
N THR A 15 -0.04 -16.05 -8.56
CA THR A 15 1.32 -15.50 -8.44
C THR A 15 1.51 -14.63 -7.18
N SER A 16 0.47 -14.50 -6.34
CA SER A 16 0.49 -13.66 -5.14
C SER A 16 0.82 -12.19 -5.44
N GLU A 17 0.41 -11.70 -6.60
CA GLU A 17 0.58 -10.30 -6.99
C GLU A 17 -0.64 -9.48 -6.55
N PRO A 18 -0.44 -8.35 -5.82
CA PRO A 18 -1.54 -7.52 -5.36
C PRO A 18 -2.16 -6.71 -6.50
N PHE A 19 -3.49 -6.62 -6.51
CA PHE A 19 -4.24 -5.80 -7.46
C PHE A 19 -5.54 -5.27 -6.86
N VAL A 20 -6.12 -4.26 -7.49
CA VAL A 20 -7.47 -3.77 -7.21
C VAL A 20 -8.37 -4.10 -8.37
N LEU A 21 -9.52 -4.73 -8.09
CA LEU A 21 -10.60 -4.88 -9.05
C LEU A 21 -11.56 -3.69 -8.89
N ALA A 22 -11.58 -2.81 -9.90
CA ALA A 22 -12.50 -1.69 -9.98
C ALA A 22 -13.72 -2.07 -10.82
N THR A 23 -14.94 -1.91 -10.26
CA THR A 23 -16.20 -2.21 -10.95
C THR A 23 -17.12 -0.99 -10.94
N VAL A 24 -17.52 -0.49 -12.09
CA VAL A 24 -18.56 0.55 -12.19
C VAL A 24 -19.89 -0.05 -11.76
N VAL A 25 -20.45 0.39 -10.63
CA VAL A 25 -21.72 -0.11 -10.10
C VAL A 25 -22.89 0.79 -10.48
N TRP A 26 -22.63 2.08 -10.68
CA TRP A 26 -23.64 3.05 -11.08
C TRP A 26 -23.01 4.20 -11.86
N CYS A 27 -23.81 4.84 -12.74
CA CYS A 27 -23.37 6.03 -13.44
C CYS A 27 -24.55 6.95 -13.82
N GLU A 28 -24.31 8.26 -13.76
CA GLU A 28 -25.24 9.29 -14.25
C GLU A 28 -24.69 9.92 -15.52
N ARG A 29 -25.54 10.04 -16.53
CA ARG A 29 -25.16 10.64 -17.81
C ARG A 29 -25.00 12.16 -17.70
N PRO A 30 -24.12 12.75 -18.53
CA PRO A 30 -23.36 12.13 -19.63
C PRO A 30 -22.06 11.48 -19.16
N THR A 31 -21.90 10.20 -19.43
CA THR A 31 -20.65 9.44 -19.21
C THR A 31 -20.50 8.37 -20.29
N SER A 32 -19.26 8.02 -20.61
CA SER A 32 -18.95 6.89 -21.48
C SER A 32 -18.96 5.55 -20.74
N ALA A 33 -18.83 5.57 -19.42
CA ALA A 33 -18.88 4.37 -18.60
C ALA A 33 -20.27 3.74 -18.54
N LYS A 34 -20.32 2.45 -18.27
CA LYS A 34 -21.56 1.69 -18.08
C LYS A 34 -21.45 0.83 -16.83
N PRO A 35 -22.55 0.65 -16.07
CA PRO A 35 -22.56 -0.31 -14.97
C PRO A 35 -22.11 -1.69 -15.45
N GLY A 36 -21.28 -2.37 -14.68
CA GLY A 36 -20.64 -3.63 -15.00
C GLY A 36 -19.33 -3.51 -15.78
N ALA A 37 -18.90 -2.31 -16.18
CA ALA A 37 -17.55 -2.10 -16.70
C ALA A 37 -16.51 -2.35 -15.58
N ARG A 38 -15.40 -3.01 -15.91
CA ARG A 38 -14.39 -3.45 -14.96
C ARG A 38 -12.98 -3.15 -15.45
N ALA A 39 -12.08 -2.93 -14.49
CA ALA A 39 -10.64 -2.91 -14.72
C ALA A 39 -9.91 -3.53 -13.55
N ILE A 40 -8.75 -4.12 -13.83
CA ILE A 40 -7.75 -4.55 -12.85
C ILE A 40 -6.63 -3.53 -12.86
N ILE A 41 -6.26 -3.04 -11.69
CA ILE A 41 -5.15 -2.11 -11.48
C ILE A 41 -4.10 -2.81 -10.60
N GLN A 42 -2.90 -3.01 -11.12
CA GLN A 42 -1.78 -3.64 -10.45
C GLN A 42 -0.96 -2.59 -9.65
N ALA A 43 -0.10 -3.05 -8.75
CA ALA A 43 0.71 -2.18 -7.91
C ALA A 43 1.66 -1.25 -8.69
N ASP A 44 2.14 -1.70 -9.85
CA ASP A 44 2.99 -0.91 -10.76
C ASP A 44 2.22 0.19 -11.52
N GLY A 45 0.89 0.24 -11.36
CA GLY A 45 0.00 1.17 -12.06
C GLY A 45 -0.49 0.66 -13.41
N THR A 46 -0.14 -0.57 -13.82
CA THR A 46 -0.71 -1.18 -15.03
C THR A 46 -2.21 -1.37 -14.85
N MET A 47 -3.01 -0.85 -15.80
CA MET A 47 -4.45 -1.02 -15.81
C MET A 47 -4.89 -1.85 -17.03
N THR A 48 -5.56 -2.95 -16.77
CA THR A 48 -6.20 -3.80 -17.79
C THR A 48 -7.70 -3.72 -17.67
N GLY A 49 -8.39 -3.47 -18.77
CA GLY A 49 -9.84 -3.26 -18.78
C GLY A 49 -10.22 -1.80 -18.99
N TRP A 50 -11.48 -1.43 -18.64
CA TRP A 50 -11.97 -0.07 -18.88
C TRP A 50 -13.12 0.28 -17.93
N ILE A 51 -13.04 1.45 -17.30
CA ILE A 51 -14.00 1.93 -16.28
C ILE A 51 -14.54 3.34 -16.57
N GLY A 52 -14.14 3.93 -17.70
CA GLY A 52 -14.52 5.28 -18.07
C GLY A 52 -13.44 5.99 -18.87
N GLY A 53 -13.68 7.25 -19.21
CA GLY A 53 -12.77 8.07 -19.99
C GLY A 53 -11.57 8.61 -19.19
N SER A 54 -10.75 9.43 -19.86
CA SER A 54 -9.49 9.99 -19.36
C SER A 54 -9.62 10.82 -18.08
N CYS A 55 -10.80 11.25 -17.68
CA CYS A 55 -11.00 11.99 -16.42
C CYS A 55 -11.08 11.07 -15.20
N ALA A 56 -11.67 9.86 -15.36
CA ALA A 56 -11.85 8.91 -14.25
C ALA A 56 -10.61 8.05 -14.00
N GLN A 57 -9.92 7.62 -15.06
CA GLN A 57 -8.81 6.67 -14.97
C GLN A 57 -7.70 7.12 -14.02
N PRO A 58 -7.16 8.37 -14.08
CA PRO A 58 -6.07 8.78 -13.20
C PRO A 58 -6.45 8.76 -11.71
N VAL A 59 -7.70 9.11 -11.39
CA VAL A 59 -8.19 9.09 -10.00
C VAL A 59 -8.29 7.66 -9.51
N VAL A 60 -8.88 6.77 -10.30
CA VAL A 60 -9.03 5.36 -9.94
C VAL A 60 -7.67 4.67 -9.79
N MET A 61 -6.71 4.94 -10.68
CA MET A 61 -5.36 4.40 -10.61
C MET A 61 -4.64 4.84 -9.33
N ARG A 62 -4.69 6.14 -9.03
CA ARG A 62 -4.08 6.69 -7.80
C ARG A 62 -4.69 6.08 -6.54
N GLU A 63 -6.03 6.01 -6.48
CA GLU A 63 -6.73 5.42 -5.34
C GLU A 63 -6.46 3.92 -5.22
N ALA A 64 -6.40 3.16 -6.32
CA ALA A 64 -6.04 1.76 -6.31
C ALA A 64 -4.63 1.53 -5.76
N GLN A 65 -3.64 2.29 -6.26
CA GLN A 65 -2.28 2.21 -5.75
C GLN A 65 -2.17 2.60 -4.26
N ARG A 66 -2.97 3.59 -3.82
CA ARG A 66 -3.05 3.96 -2.42
C ARG A 66 -3.62 2.81 -1.58
N MET A 67 -4.74 2.21 -1.99
CA MET A 67 -5.35 1.04 -1.31
C MET A 67 -4.36 -0.10 -1.13
N LEU A 68 -3.58 -0.42 -2.17
CA LEU A 68 -2.59 -1.51 -2.11
C LEU A 68 -1.43 -1.20 -1.15
N ARG A 69 -1.04 0.07 -1.01
CA ARG A 69 0.02 0.49 -0.06
C ARG A 69 -0.48 0.57 1.37
N GLU A 70 -1.68 1.11 1.59
CA GLU A 70 -2.23 1.38 2.92
C GLU A 70 -2.99 0.19 3.51
N GLY A 71 -3.34 -0.81 2.67
CA GLY A 71 -4.12 -1.97 3.09
C GLY A 71 -5.57 -1.62 3.40
N ASP A 72 -6.15 -0.69 2.65
CA ASP A 72 -7.55 -0.28 2.84
C ASP A 72 -8.53 -1.43 2.60
N ASP A 73 -9.62 -1.42 3.35
CA ASP A 73 -10.79 -2.24 3.09
C ASP A 73 -11.51 -1.83 1.78
N PRO A 74 -12.32 -2.70 1.19
CA PRO A 74 -13.14 -2.36 0.02
C PRO A 74 -14.04 -1.17 0.28
N TYR A 75 -14.14 -0.23 -0.66
CA TYR A 75 -15.01 0.93 -0.55
C TYR A 75 -15.60 1.38 -1.88
N LEU A 76 -16.60 2.24 -1.83
CA LEU A 76 -17.21 2.87 -2.99
C LEU A 76 -16.51 4.21 -3.29
N LEU A 77 -15.92 4.32 -4.49
CA LEU A 77 -15.35 5.54 -5.02
C LEU A 77 -16.40 6.27 -5.85
N ARG A 78 -16.83 7.44 -5.40
CA ARG A 78 -17.70 8.33 -6.17
C ARG A 78 -16.89 9.42 -6.85
N LEU A 79 -17.04 9.52 -8.17
CA LEU A 79 -16.46 10.58 -9.00
C LEU A 79 -17.60 11.45 -9.53
N GLY A 80 -17.62 12.73 -9.15
CA GLY A 80 -18.71 13.63 -9.58
C GLY A 80 -18.59 15.03 -9.00
N THR A 81 -19.68 15.82 -9.04
CA THR A 81 -19.72 17.16 -8.47
C THR A 81 -19.83 17.12 -6.94
N SER A 82 -19.18 18.03 -6.23
CA SER A 82 -19.06 18.07 -4.77
C SER A 82 -20.39 18.26 -4.02
N GLU A 83 -21.46 18.69 -4.70
CA GLU A 83 -22.76 18.96 -4.08
C GLU A 83 -23.53 17.68 -3.66
N MET A 84 -23.05 16.48 -4.08
CA MET A 84 -23.70 15.21 -3.75
C MET A 84 -22.91 14.38 -2.70
N ALA A 85 -22.04 15.02 -1.94
CA ALA A 85 -21.28 14.35 -0.89
C ALA A 85 -22.19 14.03 0.32
N MET A 86 -22.95 12.94 0.24
CA MET A 86 -23.37 12.22 1.45
C MET A 86 -22.19 11.36 1.86
N GLU A 87 -21.45 11.79 2.87
CA GLU A 87 -20.47 10.94 3.54
C GLU A 87 -21.20 9.71 4.09
N ARG A 88 -20.85 8.57 3.56
CA ARG A 88 -21.24 7.26 4.11
C ARG A 88 -19.97 6.57 4.54
N ASP A 89 -20.05 5.84 5.64
CA ASP A 89 -18.99 4.89 5.98
C ASP A 89 -18.73 4.02 4.74
N ASN A 90 -17.47 3.83 4.36
CA ASN A 90 -17.03 3.12 3.15
C ASN A 90 -17.34 3.81 1.79
N MET A 91 -17.53 5.12 1.75
CA MET A 91 -17.62 5.88 0.49
C MET A 91 -16.62 7.03 0.50
N ARG A 92 -15.83 7.14 -0.56
CA ARG A 92 -14.94 8.29 -0.80
C ARG A 92 -15.41 9.06 -2.02
N VAL A 93 -15.54 10.38 -1.88
CA VAL A 93 -16.02 11.26 -2.94
C VAL A 93 -14.88 12.11 -3.45
N PHE A 94 -14.64 12.05 -4.75
CA PHE A 94 -13.65 12.89 -5.42
C PHE A 94 -14.35 13.81 -6.41
N PRO A 95 -14.12 15.13 -6.34
CA PRO A 95 -14.64 16.03 -7.35
C PRO A 95 -14.03 15.72 -8.69
N MET A 96 -14.85 15.53 -9.69
CA MET A 96 -14.43 15.34 -11.07
C MET A 96 -14.77 16.60 -11.86
N SER A 97 -13.73 17.32 -12.29
CA SER A 97 -13.86 18.52 -13.14
C SER A 97 -14.08 18.15 -14.62
N CYS A 98 -14.95 17.15 -14.87
CA CYS A 98 -15.28 16.80 -16.22
C CYS A 98 -16.30 17.80 -16.78
N ALA A 99 -16.01 18.39 -17.93
CA ALA A 99 -16.94 19.30 -18.64
C ALA A 99 -18.29 18.64 -18.99
N SER A 100 -18.40 17.31 -18.89
CA SER A 100 -19.61 16.54 -19.14
C SER A 100 -20.55 16.45 -17.94
N GLY A 101 -20.09 16.70 -16.70
CA GLY A 101 -20.94 16.70 -15.49
C GLY A 101 -21.51 15.34 -15.06
N GLY A 102 -21.03 14.22 -15.62
CA GLY A 102 -21.49 12.88 -15.25
C GLY A 102 -20.95 12.44 -13.87
N VAL A 103 -21.65 11.50 -13.23
CA VAL A 103 -21.24 10.89 -11.96
C VAL A 103 -20.96 9.40 -12.17
N LEU A 104 -19.94 8.88 -11.49
CA LEU A 104 -19.57 7.47 -11.50
C LEU A 104 -19.43 6.97 -10.07
N ASP A 105 -20.06 5.84 -9.77
CA ASP A 105 -19.81 5.06 -8.57
C ASP A 105 -19.07 3.79 -8.97
N ILE A 106 -17.88 3.63 -8.40
CA ILE A 106 -16.96 2.53 -8.71
C ILE A 106 -16.66 1.80 -7.41
N TYR A 107 -16.99 0.52 -7.35
CA TYR A 107 -16.59 -0.34 -6.24
C TYR A 107 -15.12 -0.73 -6.42
N MET A 108 -14.33 -0.41 -5.42
CA MET A 108 -12.88 -0.66 -5.36
C MET A 108 -12.64 -1.82 -4.43
N GLU A 109 -12.18 -2.93 -4.97
CA GLU A 109 -11.96 -4.18 -4.23
C GLU A 109 -10.49 -4.58 -4.29
N PRO A 110 -9.72 -4.38 -3.19
CA PRO A 110 -8.32 -4.78 -3.14
C PRO A 110 -8.18 -6.29 -2.95
N HIS A 111 -7.34 -6.90 -3.77
CA HIS A 111 -6.91 -8.28 -3.65
C HIS A 111 -5.43 -8.28 -3.26
N VAL A 112 -5.18 -8.37 -1.96
CA VAL A 112 -3.83 -8.40 -1.41
C VAL A 112 -3.55 -9.82 -0.91
N PRO A 113 -2.45 -10.45 -1.35
CA PRO A 113 -2.09 -11.78 -0.86
C PRO A 113 -1.92 -11.79 0.66
N LEU A 114 -2.23 -12.94 1.27
CA LEU A 114 -2.01 -13.14 2.69
C LEU A 114 -0.53 -12.94 3.03
N PRO A 115 -0.20 -12.30 4.16
CA PRO A 115 1.18 -12.16 4.61
C PRO A 115 1.80 -13.53 4.85
N GLN A 116 3.03 -13.69 4.38
CA GLN A 116 3.76 -14.95 4.54
C GLN A 116 4.41 -15.02 5.93
N LEU A 117 4.25 -16.16 6.60
CA LEU A 117 4.96 -16.48 7.84
C LEU A 117 5.84 -17.71 7.62
N VAL A 118 7.15 -17.52 7.61
CA VAL A 118 8.15 -18.58 7.51
C VAL A 118 8.58 -18.97 8.92
N LEU A 119 8.36 -20.24 9.27
CA LEU A 119 8.72 -20.82 10.56
C LEU A 119 9.92 -21.75 10.35
N ILE A 120 11.08 -21.43 10.96
CA ILE A 120 12.30 -22.22 10.84
C ILE A 120 12.55 -22.99 12.12
N GLY A 121 12.50 -24.30 12.03
CA GLY A 121 12.68 -25.25 13.13
C GLY A 121 11.49 -26.16 13.39
N ASP A 122 11.63 -26.97 14.43
CA ASP A 122 10.68 -28.01 14.83
C ASP A 122 10.34 -27.97 16.34
N SER A 123 10.66 -26.84 17.00
CA SER A 123 10.35 -26.68 18.41
C SER A 123 8.84 -26.75 18.69
N PRO A 124 8.40 -27.15 19.89
CA PRO A 124 6.99 -27.17 20.25
C PRO A 124 6.27 -25.83 20.04
N VAL A 125 6.98 -24.71 20.17
CA VAL A 125 6.45 -23.36 19.89
C VAL A 125 6.07 -23.22 18.43
N ILE A 126 6.91 -23.72 17.50
CA ILE A 126 6.66 -23.66 16.05
C ILE A 126 5.38 -24.40 15.69
N GLY A 127 5.18 -25.62 16.23
CA GLY A 127 3.97 -26.39 15.93
C GLY A 127 2.68 -25.70 16.39
N VAL A 128 2.70 -25.06 17.56
CA VAL A 128 1.54 -24.30 18.05
C VAL A 128 1.36 -23.01 17.24
N LEU A 129 2.44 -22.27 17.00
CA LEU A 129 2.39 -21.01 16.26
C LEU A 129 1.83 -21.20 14.85
N LYS A 130 2.21 -22.28 14.17
CA LYS A 130 1.66 -22.66 12.87
C LYS A 130 0.13 -22.76 12.91
N ASN A 131 -0.40 -23.53 13.85
CA ASN A 131 -1.85 -23.73 13.96
C ASN A 131 -2.59 -22.43 14.31
N LEU A 132 -2.00 -21.57 15.14
CA LEU A 132 -2.59 -20.28 15.49
C LEU A 132 -2.54 -19.28 14.32
N ALA A 133 -1.45 -19.25 13.58
CA ALA A 133 -1.25 -18.32 12.45
C ALA A 133 -2.18 -18.64 11.27
N ASP A 134 -2.47 -19.92 11.01
CA ASP A 134 -3.46 -20.33 10.01
C ASP A 134 -4.88 -19.81 10.31
N LEU A 135 -5.21 -19.51 11.58
CA LEU A 135 -6.51 -18.97 11.98
C LEU A 135 -6.63 -17.44 11.83
N VAL A 136 -5.50 -16.75 11.63
CA VAL A 136 -5.46 -15.29 11.53
C VAL A 136 -4.87 -14.82 10.19
N ASP A 137 -5.16 -15.57 9.15
CA ASP A 137 -4.87 -15.20 7.74
C ASP A 137 -3.38 -14.99 7.44
N PHE A 138 -2.51 -15.87 7.94
CA PHE A 138 -1.15 -16.00 7.46
C PHE A 138 -1.02 -17.18 6.50
N HIS A 139 -0.24 -16.98 5.43
CA HIS A 139 0.25 -18.12 4.63
C HIS A 139 1.49 -18.70 5.30
N VAL A 140 1.36 -19.84 5.96
CA VAL A 140 2.43 -20.41 6.80
C VAL A 140 3.25 -21.44 6.03
N THR A 141 4.58 -21.22 5.99
CA THR A 141 5.57 -22.19 5.47
C THR A 141 6.51 -22.59 6.60
N GLN A 142 6.64 -23.90 6.87
CA GLN A 142 7.59 -24.42 7.86
C GLN A 142 8.78 -25.06 7.18
N LEU A 143 9.99 -24.71 7.64
CA LEU A 143 11.26 -25.27 7.23
C LEU A 143 11.98 -25.96 8.39
N THR A 144 12.66 -27.07 8.10
CA THR A 144 13.52 -27.78 9.04
C THR A 144 15.02 -27.58 8.74
N SER A 145 15.34 -26.58 7.93
CA SER A 145 16.70 -26.17 7.57
C SER A 145 16.79 -24.65 7.49
N ALA A 146 18.00 -24.13 7.46
CA ALA A 146 18.25 -22.69 7.27
C ALA A 146 18.03 -22.22 5.82
N ASP A 147 17.89 -23.12 4.85
CA ASP A 147 17.84 -22.80 3.42
C ASP A 147 16.53 -22.10 3.03
N LEU A 148 16.63 -20.81 2.72
CA LEU A 148 15.55 -19.96 2.25
C LEU A 148 15.51 -19.80 0.72
N SER A 149 16.45 -20.41 -0.02
CA SER A 149 16.65 -20.18 -1.47
C SER A 149 15.44 -20.56 -2.33
N HIS A 150 14.58 -21.42 -1.84
CA HIS A 150 13.39 -21.91 -2.54
C HIS A 150 12.13 -21.06 -2.28
N LEU A 151 12.22 -20.05 -1.39
CA LEU A 151 11.10 -19.19 -1.03
C LEU A 151 11.19 -17.83 -1.72
N GLN A 152 10.06 -17.35 -2.17
CA GLN A 152 9.92 -15.94 -2.55
C GLN A 152 9.65 -15.13 -1.28
N ILE A 153 10.69 -14.45 -0.80
CA ILE A 153 10.62 -13.59 0.40
C ILE A 153 10.49 -12.15 -0.07
N ASP A 154 9.48 -11.47 0.42
CA ASP A 154 9.19 -10.04 0.14
C ASP A 154 9.05 -9.25 1.45
N GLU A 155 8.72 -7.96 1.32
CA GLU A 155 8.51 -7.05 2.45
C GLU A 155 7.26 -7.38 3.30
N ARG A 156 6.41 -8.34 2.89
CA ARG A 156 5.26 -8.83 3.66
C ARG A 156 5.58 -10.13 4.38
N THR A 157 6.79 -10.63 4.26
CA THR A 157 7.22 -11.88 4.87
C THR A 157 7.73 -11.64 6.28
N SER A 158 7.23 -12.44 7.22
CA SER A 158 7.74 -12.56 8.59
C SER A 158 8.46 -13.90 8.77
N ILE A 159 9.60 -13.91 9.42
CA ILE A 159 10.41 -15.11 9.65
C ILE A 159 10.59 -15.32 11.14
N ILE A 160 10.27 -16.50 11.66
CA ILE A 160 10.51 -16.91 13.06
C ILE A 160 11.46 -18.08 13.11
N VAL A 161 12.54 -17.93 13.86
CA VAL A 161 13.57 -18.96 14.06
C VAL A 161 13.44 -19.57 15.46
N ALA A 162 13.31 -20.91 15.54
CA ALA A 162 13.24 -21.67 16.78
C ALA A 162 13.79 -23.09 16.60
N THR A 163 15.12 -23.21 16.43
CA THR A 163 15.82 -24.45 16.06
C THR A 163 16.48 -25.16 17.24
N HIS A 164 16.18 -24.76 18.47
CA HIS A 164 16.87 -25.25 19.67
C HIS A 164 18.40 -25.02 19.69
N GLY A 165 18.89 -24.07 18.90
CA GLY A 165 20.33 -23.77 18.82
C GLY A 165 21.11 -24.58 17.80
N TYR A 166 20.46 -25.41 16.99
CA TYR A 166 21.18 -26.25 16.02
C TYR A 166 21.72 -25.48 14.81
N TYR A 167 20.93 -24.50 14.31
CA TYR A 167 21.29 -23.69 13.14
C TYR A 167 20.63 -22.29 13.18
N ASP A 168 20.44 -21.75 14.40
CA ASP A 168 19.85 -20.43 14.59
C ASP A 168 20.65 -19.36 13.85
N GLU A 169 21.98 -19.41 13.97
CA GLU A 169 22.89 -18.41 13.40
C GLU A 169 22.78 -18.34 11.88
N ASP A 170 22.83 -19.49 11.21
CA ASP A 170 22.77 -19.58 9.76
C ASP A 170 21.38 -19.13 9.25
N ALA A 171 20.31 -19.54 9.97
CA ALA A 171 18.94 -19.16 9.63
C ALA A 171 18.73 -17.65 9.80
N LEU A 172 19.23 -17.06 10.89
CA LEU A 172 19.13 -15.62 11.15
C LEU A 172 19.95 -14.80 10.14
N GLU A 173 21.13 -15.29 9.76
CA GLU A 173 21.95 -14.61 8.75
C GLU A 173 21.21 -14.51 7.43
N GLN A 174 20.63 -15.63 6.93
CA GLN A 174 19.87 -15.63 5.68
C GLN A 174 18.60 -14.78 5.79
N ALA A 175 17.86 -14.89 6.92
CA ALA A 175 16.66 -14.11 7.16
C ALA A 175 16.93 -12.59 7.16
N LEU A 176 17.99 -12.14 7.84
CA LEU A 176 18.34 -10.73 7.93
C LEU A 176 18.95 -10.16 6.64
N ARG A 177 19.51 -11.01 5.77
CA ARG A 177 19.94 -10.62 4.41
C ARG A 177 18.76 -10.53 3.43
N SER A 178 17.62 -11.15 3.75
CA SER A 178 16.42 -11.12 2.91
C SER A 178 15.64 -9.81 3.08
N PRO A 179 14.67 -9.51 2.19
CA PRO A 179 13.78 -8.36 2.31
C PRO A 179 12.68 -8.53 3.36
N ALA A 180 12.62 -9.65 4.11
CA ALA A 180 11.62 -9.89 5.15
C ALA A 180 11.54 -8.71 6.14
N THR A 181 10.32 -8.21 6.40
CA THR A 181 10.12 -7.05 7.28
C THR A 181 10.34 -7.41 8.76
N TYR A 182 9.98 -8.63 9.13
CA TYR A 182 10.05 -9.08 10.52
C TYR A 182 10.91 -10.35 10.62
N VAL A 183 11.92 -10.33 11.50
CA VAL A 183 12.76 -11.49 11.81
C VAL A 183 12.79 -11.67 13.32
N GLY A 184 12.24 -12.77 13.82
CA GLY A 184 12.16 -13.10 15.24
C GLY A 184 12.91 -14.36 15.59
N MET A 185 13.49 -14.43 16.79
CA MET A 185 14.13 -15.62 17.34
C MET A 185 13.55 -15.99 18.69
N VAL A 186 13.13 -17.25 18.83
CA VAL A 186 12.74 -17.84 20.11
C VAL A 186 14.01 -18.21 20.88
N GLY A 187 14.22 -17.59 22.03
CA GLY A 187 15.38 -17.87 22.85
C GLY A 187 15.49 -16.94 24.05
N SER A 188 16.46 -17.21 24.93
CA SER A 188 16.76 -16.33 26.07
C SER A 188 17.51 -15.06 25.63
N HIS A 189 17.47 -14.02 26.44
CA HIS A 189 18.28 -12.80 26.25
C HIS A 189 19.77 -13.11 26.04
N LYS A 190 20.31 -14.09 26.80
CA LYS A 190 21.72 -14.51 26.66
C LYS A 190 21.98 -15.12 25.27
N ARG A 191 21.07 -15.98 24.78
CA ARG A 191 21.20 -16.59 23.45
C ARG A 191 21.08 -15.54 22.36
N ALA A 192 20.14 -14.61 22.50
CA ALA A 192 19.97 -13.48 21.59
C ALA A 192 21.25 -12.62 21.47
N ALA A 193 21.93 -12.35 22.59
CA ALA A 193 23.20 -11.61 22.59
C ALA A 193 24.27 -12.38 21.81
N THR A 194 24.45 -13.67 22.09
CA THR A 194 25.41 -14.53 21.36
C THR A 194 25.14 -14.55 19.85
N CYS A 195 23.90 -14.67 19.43
CA CYS A 195 23.54 -14.63 18.00
C CYS A 195 23.86 -13.27 17.37
N ARG A 196 23.58 -12.14 18.06
CA ARG A 196 23.96 -10.81 17.57
C ARG A 196 25.47 -10.66 17.39
N ASP A 197 26.28 -11.18 18.32
CA ASP A 197 27.74 -11.14 18.19
C ASP A 197 28.23 -11.97 17.00
N TYR A 198 27.66 -13.16 16.77
CA TYR A 198 27.92 -13.96 15.58
C TYR A 198 27.58 -13.21 14.29
N LEU A 199 26.39 -12.60 14.21
CA LEU A 199 25.91 -11.86 13.04
C LEU A 199 26.83 -10.68 12.70
N ARG A 200 27.36 -9.97 13.70
CA ARG A 200 28.38 -8.94 13.51
C ARG A 200 29.66 -9.52 12.91
N ALA A 201 30.12 -10.65 13.46
CA ALA A 201 31.31 -11.33 12.98
C ALA A 201 31.14 -11.86 11.53
N SER A 202 29.91 -12.22 11.14
CA SER A 202 29.53 -12.62 9.78
C SER A 202 29.36 -11.44 8.81
N GLY A 203 29.61 -10.21 9.25
CA GLY A 203 29.62 -9.01 8.40
C GLY A 203 28.24 -8.40 8.12
N LEU A 204 27.21 -8.68 8.94
CA LEU A 204 25.94 -7.93 8.85
C LEU A 204 26.11 -6.54 9.44
N SER A 205 25.46 -5.57 8.84
CA SER A 205 25.41 -4.20 9.36
C SER A 205 24.56 -4.11 10.64
N GLU A 206 24.85 -3.12 11.50
CA GLU A 206 24.03 -2.90 12.71
C GLU A 206 22.55 -2.66 12.34
N GLN A 207 22.26 -1.98 11.23
CA GLN A 207 20.91 -1.76 10.76
C GLN A 207 20.17 -3.08 10.43
N GLN A 208 20.87 -4.07 9.86
CA GLN A 208 20.29 -5.39 9.63
C GLN A 208 20.05 -6.13 10.97
N ILE A 209 21.00 -6.04 11.89
CA ILE A 209 20.92 -6.71 13.21
C ILE A 209 19.84 -6.11 14.10
N GLU A 210 19.57 -4.81 14.00
CA GLU A 210 18.48 -4.13 14.71
C GLU A 210 17.08 -4.63 14.32
N ARG A 211 16.93 -5.20 13.12
CA ARG A 211 15.69 -5.85 12.68
C ARG A 211 15.39 -7.15 13.45
N LEU A 212 16.40 -7.75 14.11
CA LEU A 212 16.23 -8.97 14.89
C LEU A 212 15.44 -8.72 16.17
N ARG A 213 14.24 -9.28 16.26
CA ARG A 213 13.44 -9.37 17.49
C ARG A 213 13.85 -10.62 18.27
N ALA A 214 14.60 -10.44 19.36
CA ALA A 214 15.09 -11.55 20.18
C ALA A 214 15.32 -11.10 21.62
N PRO A 215 14.65 -11.71 22.58
CA PRO A 215 13.59 -12.72 22.45
C PRO A 215 12.38 -12.19 21.67
N VAL A 216 11.74 -13.08 20.87
CA VAL A 216 10.54 -12.76 20.10
C VAL A 216 9.28 -12.96 20.94
N GLY A 217 8.26 -12.14 20.68
CA GLY A 217 6.98 -12.15 21.37
C GLY A 217 6.80 -11.01 22.36
N LEU A 218 5.57 -10.58 22.57
CA LEU A 218 5.23 -9.58 23.58
C LEU A 218 5.54 -10.13 24.98
N ASP A 219 6.04 -9.29 25.88
CA ASP A 219 6.25 -9.67 27.28
C ASP A 219 4.91 -9.72 28.03
N ILE A 220 4.32 -10.92 28.06
CA ILE A 220 3.06 -11.22 28.74
C ILE A 220 3.26 -12.21 29.90
N GLY A 221 4.52 -12.49 30.27
CA GLY A 221 4.84 -13.50 31.27
C GLY A 221 4.64 -14.94 30.78
N ALA A 222 4.74 -15.19 29.47
CA ALA A 222 4.53 -16.51 28.84
C ALA A 222 5.58 -17.52 29.31
N VAL A 223 5.14 -18.73 29.69
CA VAL A 223 5.97 -19.83 30.21
C VAL A 223 5.85 -21.07 29.34
N THR A 224 4.64 -21.45 28.96
CA THR A 224 4.41 -22.65 28.13
C THR A 224 4.64 -22.39 26.65
N PRO A 225 4.96 -23.43 25.84
CA PRO A 225 5.08 -23.27 24.39
C PRO A 225 3.86 -22.62 23.75
N ALA A 226 2.66 -22.90 24.24
CA ALA A 226 1.42 -22.32 23.73
C ALA A 226 1.29 -20.83 24.06
N GLU A 227 1.64 -20.41 25.26
CA GLU A 227 1.64 -19.01 25.67
C GLU A 227 2.71 -18.20 24.89
N ILE A 228 3.91 -18.79 24.70
CA ILE A 228 4.97 -18.20 23.88
C ILE A 228 4.50 -18.02 22.43
N ALA A 229 3.88 -19.04 21.83
CA ALA A 229 3.32 -18.96 20.50
C ALA A 229 2.24 -17.87 20.39
N ALA A 230 1.37 -17.74 21.39
CA ALA A 230 0.35 -16.69 21.44
C ALA A 230 0.98 -15.29 21.55
N SER A 231 2.03 -15.12 22.36
CA SER A 231 2.75 -13.82 22.47
C SER A 231 3.43 -13.42 21.18
N ILE A 232 4.02 -14.39 20.46
CA ILE A 232 4.62 -14.17 19.14
C ILE A 232 3.57 -13.75 18.12
N LEU A 233 2.45 -14.48 18.07
CA LEU A 233 1.35 -14.14 17.17
C LEU A 233 0.80 -12.74 17.43
N ALA A 234 0.63 -12.37 18.71
CA ALA A 234 0.18 -11.05 19.11
C ALA A 234 1.16 -9.94 18.63
N GLU A 235 2.48 -10.17 18.75
CA GLU A 235 3.50 -9.24 18.25
C GLU A 235 3.45 -9.14 16.70
N LEU A 236 3.28 -10.25 15.99
CA LEU A 236 3.16 -10.26 14.54
C LEU A 236 1.94 -9.46 14.07
N VAL A 237 0.78 -9.66 14.71
CA VAL A 237 -0.44 -8.91 14.42
C VAL A 237 -0.26 -7.43 14.73
N GLN A 238 0.35 -7.09 15.87
CA GLN A 238 0.64 -5.71 16.25
C GLN A 238 1.55 -5.03 15.21
N THR A 239 2.63 -5.68 14.79
CA THR A 239 3.57 -5.15 13.80
C THR A 239 2.88 -4.91 12.45
N ARG A 240 2.07 -5.86 11.99
CA ARG A 240 1.30 -5.74 10.75
C ARG A 240 0.42 -4.49 10.72
N HIS A 241 -0.27 -4.21 11.82
CA HIS A 241 -1.13 -3.03 11.93
C HIS A 241 -0.36 -1.73 12.13
N GLN A 242 0.79 -1.77 12.80
CA GLN A 242 1.65 -0.59 12.95
C GLN A 242 2.28 -0.16 11.63
N ASP A 243 2.69 -1.10 10.79
CA ASP A 243 3.22 -0.81 9.46
C ASP A 243 2.14 -0.22 8.55
N GLN A 244 0.91 -0.73 8.62
CA GLN A 244 -0.26 -0.14 7.94
C GLN A 244 -0.54 1.30 8.42
N GLN A 245 -0.49 1.56 9.73
CA GLN A 245 -0.70 2.90 10.29
C GLN A 245 0.44 3.89 9.97
N ARG A 246 1.69 3.41 9.84
CA ARG A 246 2.83 4.24 9.41
C ARG A 246 2.75 4.60 7.93
N ALA A 247 2.17 3.75 7.11
CA ALA A 247 1.89 4.02 5.71
C ALA A 247 0.73 5.02 5.51
N MET A 248 -0.12 5.24 6.55
CA MET A 248 -1.15 6.29 6.52
C MET A 248 -0.48 7.66 6.75
N PRO A 249 -0.62 8.63 5.85
CA PRO A 249 -0.31 10.02 6.17
C PRO A 249 -1.18 10.39 7.38
N GLN A 250 -0.56 10.76 8.49
CA GLN A 250 -1.30 11.28 9.64
C GLN A 250 -2.20 12.40 9.13
N ALA A 251 -3.51 12.26 9.30
CA ALA A 251 -4.43 13.36 9.09
C ALA A 251 -3.94 14.51 9.96
N VAL A 252 -3.38 15.52 9.32
CA VAL A 252 -2.96 16.75 10.00
C VAL A 252 -4.22 17.33 10.62
N PRO A 253 -4.29 17.52 11.95
CA PRO A 253 -5.39 18.26 12.55
C PRO A 253 -5.40 19.64 11.88
N GLN A 254 -6.52 20.04 11.31
CA GLN A 254 -6.71 21.40 10.84
C GLN A 254 -6.64 22.33 12.05
N GLN A 255 -5.44 22.81 12.35
CA GLN A 255 -5.24 23.99 13.16
C GLN A 255 -4.76 25.09 12.22
N GLU A 256 -5.60 26.10 12.10
CA GLU A 256 -5.27 27.39 11.53
C GLU A 256 -3.93 27.88 12.10
N GLN A 257 -2.91 27.92 11.22
CA GLN A 257 -1.81 28.87 11.39
C GLN A 257 -1.19 29.10 9.99
N ALA A 258 -1.56 30.22 9.39
CA ALA A 258 -0.78 30.84 8.35
C ALA A 258 0.59 31.21 8.93
N GLN A 259 1.65 30.66 8.35
CA GLN A 259 2.97 31.33 8.23
C GLN A 259 3.95 30.41 7.47
N ASP A 260 4.41 30.95 6.35
CA ASP A 260 5.67 30.72 5.65
C ASP A 260 6.41 29.37 5.80
N ALA A 261 6.24 28.48 4.81
CA ALA A 261 7.27 27.51 4.46
C ALA A 261 7.39 27.46 2.93
N GLN A 262 8.46 28.03 2.44
CA GLN A 262 8.99 27.79 1.10
C GLN A 262 9.31 26.31 0.99
N THR A 263 8.47 25.57 0.27
CA THR A 263 8.70 24.16 -0.06
C THR A 263 9.49 24.12 -1.36
N GLU A 264 10.64 23.48 -1.33
CA GLU A 264 11.39 23.12 -2.53
C GLU A 264 10.47 22.35 -3.47
N GLN A 265 10.11 22.98 -4.57
CA GLN A 265 9.31 22.42 -5.63
C GLN A 265 10.15 21.39 -6.37
N ASP A 266 9.66 20.15 -6.43
CA ASP A 266 10.09 19.18 -7.44
C ASP A 266 9.94 19.85 -8.82
N SER A 267 11.06 20.15 -9.47
CA SER A 267 11.18 21.07 -10.62
C SER A 267 10.56 20.56 -11.92
N ASN A 268 9.79 19.45 -11.89
CA ASN A 268 9.25 18.82 -13.10
C ASN A 268 7.71 18.67 -13.12
N THR A 269 6.98 19.14 -12.11
CA THR A 269 5.52 19.07 -12.08
C THR A 269 4.89 20.42 -11.78
N ALA A 270 3.72 20.70 -12.39
CA ALA A 270 2.91 21.88 -12.13
C ALA A 270 1.46 21.49 -11.80
N VAL A 271 0.76 22.32 -11.03
CA VAL A 271 -0.66 22.13 -10.73
C VAL A 271 -1.50 22.88 -11.76
N ASP A 272 -2.46 22.18 -12.41
CA ASP A 272 -3.45 22.80 -13.29
C ASP A 272 -4.34 23.75 -12.46
N PRO A 273 -4.32 25.07 -12.70
CA PRO A 273 -5.03 26.03 -11.87
C PRO A 273 -6.56 25.94 -11.94
N VAL A 274 -7.09 25.24 -12.95
CA VAL A 274 -8.54 25.09 -13.15
C VAL A 274 -9.08 23.90 -12.37
N CYS A 275 -8.35 22.76 -12.37
CA CYS A 275 -8.85 21.52 -11.81
C CYS A 275 -7.98 20.93 -10.70
N GLY A 276 -6.84 21.54 -10.37
CA GLY A 276 -5.95 21.08 -9.31
C GLY A 276 -5.14 19.82 -9.63
N MET A 277 -5.18 19.32 -10.87
CA MET A 277 -4.41 18.14 -11.24
C MET A 277 -2.94 18.45 -11.43
N MET A 278 -2.07 17.53 -10.98
CA MET A 278 -0.63 17.58 -11.26
C MET A 278 -0.37 17.26 -12.74
N VAL A 279 0.40 18.11 -13.38
CA VAL A 279 0.79 17.99 -14.79
C VAL A 279 2.31 17.91 -14.85
N GLU A 280 2.84 16.91 -15.50
CA GLU A 280 4.26 16.79 -15.73
C GLU A 280 4.69 17.80 -16.80
N ILE A 281 5.54 18.76 -16.43
CA ILE A 281 5.96 19.89 -17.28
C ILE A 281 6.60 19.40 -18.57
N ALA A 282 7.47 18.38 -18.47
CA ALA A 282 8.21 17.87 -19.62
C ALA A 282 7.33 17.25 -20.71
N THR A 283 6.14 16.75 -20.36
CA THR A 283 5.20 16.11 -21.29
C THR A 283 3.92 16.92 -21.53
N ALA A 284 3.78 18.08 -20.89
CA ALA A 284 2.60 18.92 -20.94
C ALA A 284 2.32 19.44 -22.37
N ARG A 285 1.22 18.99 -22.97
CA ARG A 285 0.78 19.43 -24.30
C ARG A 285 -0.01 20.75 -24.29
N HIS A 286 -0.46 21.18 -23.13
CA HIS A 286 -1.33 22.35 -22.97
C HIS A 286 -0.71 23.29 -21.95
N HIS A 287 -0.15 24.38 -22.40
CA HIS A 287 0.40 25.45 -21.55
C HIS A 287 -0.07 26.83 -22.02
N PHE A 288 -0.04 27.81 -21.15
CA PHE A 288 -0.38 29.20 -21.41
C PHE A 288 0.54 30.11 -20.59
N ILE A 289 1.04 31.16 -21.21
CA ILE A 289 1.93 32.14 -20.57
C ILE A 289 1.13 33.41 -20.32
N MET A 290 1.11 33.87 -19.07
CA MET A 290 0.46 35.11 -18.67
C MET A 290 1.39 35.86 -17.72
N ASP A 291 1.67 37.14 -18.00
CA ASP A 291 2.53 38.01 -17.20
C ASP A 291 3.95 37.45 -16.90
N GLY A 292 4.46 36.61 -17.81
CA GLY A 292 5.78 35.98 -17.69
C GLY A 292 5.79 34.69 -16.85
N GLN A 293 4.63 34.22 -16.41
CA GLN A 293 4.45 32.94 -15.68
C GLN A 293 3.84 31.90 -16.59
N ASP A 294 4.39 30.66 -16.55
CA ASP A 294 3.88 29.51 -17.26
C ASP A 294 2.83 28.78 -16.45
N PHE A 295 1.68 28.49 -17.07
CA PHE A 295 0.60 27.68 -16.52
C PHE A 295 0.41 26.42 -17.38
N TYR A 296 0.34 25.28 -16.72
CA TYR A 296 0.21 23.98 -17.37
C TYR A 296 -1.15 23.35 -17.09
N PHE A 297 -1.75 22.71 -18.10
CA PHE A 297 -3.12 22.18 -18.03
C PHE A 297 -3.16 20.71 -18.43
N CYS A 298 -3.95 19.95 -17.72
CA CYS A 298 -4.14 18.52 -17.97
C CYS A 298 -4.89 18.24 -19.30
N CYS A 299 -5.69 19.21 -19.77
CA CYS A 299 -6.47 19.06 -20.98
C CYS A 299 -6.79 20.39 -21.67
N PRO A 300 -7.20 20.37 -22.98
CA PRO A 300 -7.51 21.61 -23.73
C PRO A 300 -8.71 22.37 -23.15
N ALA A 301 -9.61 21.71 -22.40
CA ALA A 301 -10.76 22.37 -21.80
C ALA A 301 -10.34 23.26 -20.64
N CYS A 302 -9.48 22.77 -19.74
CA CYS A 302 -8.91 23.57 -18.64
C CYS A 302 -8.17 24.78 -19.16
N LYS A 303 -7.31 24.63 -20.18
CA LYS A 303 -6.64 25.75 -20.82
C LYS A 303 -7.62 26.82 -21.34
N ARG A 304 -8.68 26.43 -22.06
CA ARG A 304 -9.68 27.38 -22.58
C ARG A 304 -10.50 28.07 -21.49
N LEU A 305 -10.79 27.38 -20.39
CA LEU A 305 -11.48 27.97 -19.24
C LEU A 305 -10.61 29.02 -18.57
N PHE A 306 -9.34 28.74 -18.38
CA PHE A 306 -8.37 29.68 -17.83
C PHE A 306 -8.17 30.89 -18.73
N GLU A 307 -8.01 30.71 -20.05
CA GLU A 307 -7.87 31.79 -21.03
C GLU A 307 -9.08 32.74 -21.04
N ARG A 308 -10.28 32.26 -20.75
CA ARG A 308 -11.50 33.08 -20.69
C ARG A 308 -11.59 33.94 -19.46
N ASN A 309 -11.16 33.43 -18.30
CA ASN A 309 -11.24 34.16 -17.04
C ASN A 309 -10.12 33.74 -16.06
N PRO A 310 -8.88 34.15 -16.31
CA PRO A 310 -7.74 33.75 -15.49
C PRO A 310 -7.88 34.12 -14.00
N GLN A 311 -8.46 35.28 -13.73
CA GLN A 311 -8.62 35.81 -12.38
C GLN A 311 -9.46 34.89 -11.46
N GLU A 312 -10.45 34.20 -11.99
CA GLU A 312 -11.32 33.29 -11.24
C GLU A 312 -10.55 32.08 -10.65
N TYR A 313 -9.49 31.66 -11.36
CA TYR A 313 -8.71 30.48 -11.00
C TYR A 313 -7.45 30.82 -10.21
N LEU A 314 -6.93 32.03 -10.32
CA LEU A 314 -5.77 32.50 -9.55
C LEU A 314 -6.15 32.86 -8.11
N VAL A 315 -7.33 33.43 -7.89
CA VAL A 315 -7.82 33.79 -6.53
C VAL A 315 -8.20 32.56 -5.68
N LYS A 316 -8.50 31.41 -6.29
CA LYS A 316 -8.78 30.17 -5.57
C LYS A 316 -7.55 29.46 -5.00
N ASN A 317 -6.36 29.78 -5.49
CA ASN A 317 -5.11 29.18 -5.01
C ASN A 317 -4.42 29.99 -3.89
N GLU A 318 -5.00 31.10 -3.44
CA GLU A 318 -4.52 31.91 -2.30
C GLU A 318 -5.35 31.68 -1.01
N ARG A 319 -6.17 30.60 -0.96
CA ARG A 319 -6.91 30.23 0.27
C ARG A 319 -6.62 28.82 0.71
#